data_1b3ec78fdd5465a398916f127d999af0
#
_entry.id   1b3ec78fdd5465a398916f127d999af0
#
_cell.length_a   1.000
_cell.length_b   1.000
_cell.length_c   1.000
_cell.angle_alpha   90.00
_cell.angle_beta   90.00
_cell.angle_gamma   90.00
#
_symmetry.space_group_name_H-M   'P 1'
#
loop_
_entity.id
_entity.type
_entity.pdbx_description
1 polymer ?
#
loop_
_entity_poly.entity_id
_entity_poly.type
_entity_poly.pdbx_seq_one_letter_code
_entity_poly.pdbx_strand_id
1 'polypeptide(L)'
;RARSGKPVKGPWPAPARDQHRAAVVAMASKYPAWGHRKIWAMVRHDGHHVSPSTVLRIMADEGLLLRADYQKQRRELAKQRKAAFAAPPTGPNQVWQFDFSDYETTGGGTWRVAGVADYYSKYEFGWHWSPTVNQHDAIAGVELALAEAETMLNGISLVDHLTDPATGEIVPITLVTDNGGPFRSFRFEHFITAHPELRHIRTRVRTPGQNGVRERAFQSLKYERLYREQIDDALDLAREADAYRTEFNTIRPHQALAWNRPSQVHRGLADPTSPNFPEPEILPTT
;
A
#
# COMPACT_ATOMS: atom_id res chain seq x y z
N ARG A 1 -22.77 6.85 37.88
CA ARG A 1 -23.90 5.92 37.94
C ARG A 1 -24.02 5.42 39.37
N ALA A 2 -25.08 5.83 40.08
CA ALA A 2 -25.46 5.25 41.36
C ALA A 2 -26.00 3.83 41.10
N ARG A 3 -25.16 2.83 41.16
CA ARG A 3 -25.54 1.42 40.96
C ARG A 3 -26.15 0.75 42.17
N SER A 4 -26.54 1.48 43.16
CA SER A 4 -27.04 0.86 44.42
C SER A 4 -28.11 1.64 45.13
N GLY A 5 -28.83 2.58 44.45
CA GLY A 5 -29.88 3.37 45.10
C GLY A 5 -29.43 4.18 46.34
N LYS A 6 -28.14 4.30 46.59
CA LYS A 6 -27.61 5.11 47.67
C LYS A 6 -27.66 6.58 47.28
N PRO A 7 -28.12 7.49 48.16
CA PRO A 7 -28.16 8.90 47.86
C PRO A 7 -26.76 9.43 47.55
N VAL A 8 -26.67 10.24 46.51
CA VAL A 8 -25.44 10.93 46.17
C VAL A 8 -25.10 11.94 47.25
N LYS A 9 -24.02 11.71 47.98
CA LYS A 9 -23.55 12.64 48.99
C LYS A 9 -22.82 13.81 48.31
N GLY A 10 -23.28 15.02 48.43
CA GLY A 10 -22.62 16.26 47.97
C GLY A 10 -22.57 17.29 49.06
N PRO A 11 -21.89 18.41 48.88
CA PRO A 11 -21.12 18.82 47.72
C PRO A 11 -19.74 18.16 47.65
N TRP A 12 -19.36 17.71 46.46
CA TRP A 12 -18.06 17.12 46.25
C TRP A 12 -17.05 18.26 46.00
N PRO A 13 -15.79 18.11 46.48
CA PRO A 13 -14.73 19.02 46.08
C PRO A 13 -14.57 18.98 44.55
N ALA A 14 -14.12 20.09 43.99
CA ALA A 14 -13.83 20.19 42.56
C ALA A 14 -13.03 18.95 42.14
N PRO A 15 -13.40 18.33 41.00
CA PRO A 15 -12.74 17.09 40.60
C PRO A 15 -11.25 17.32 40.43
N ALA A 16 -10.43 16.45 41.00
CA ALA A 16 -8.94 16.50 40.89
C ALA A 16 -8.44 16.57 39.45
N ARG A 17 -9.31 16.27 38.47
CA ARG A 17 -9.04 16.39 37.04
C ARG A 17 -8.65 17.82 36.62
N ASP A 18 -9.13 18.87 37.31
CA ASP A 18 -8.87 20.26 36.93
C ASP A 18 -7.40 20.64 37.17
N GLN A 19 -6.73 20.02 38.14
CA GLN A 19 -5.29 20.19 38.33
C GLN A 19 -4.47 19.77 37.11
N HIS A 20 -4.95 18.81 36.34
CA HIS A 20 -4.20 18.20 35.23
C HIS A 20 -4.73 18.68 33.87
N ARG A 21 -5.81 19.50 33.86
CA ARG A 21 -6.50 19.92 32.62
C ARG A 21 -5.55 20.59 31.65
N ALA A 22 -4.80 21.58 32.10
CA ALA A 22 -3.87 22.34 31.24
C ALA A 22 -2.80 21.43 30.61
N ALA A 23 -2.22 20.53 31.38
CA ALA A 23 -1.18 19.59 30.88
C ALA A 23 -1.75 18.59 29.87
N VAL A 24 -2.96 18.05 30.14
CA VAL A 24 -3.63 17.12 29.24
C VAL A 24 -4.01 17.80 27.92
N VAL A 25 -4.57 19.02 27.98
CA VAL A 25 -4.97 19.80 26.79
C VAL A 25 -3.75 20.15 25.94
N ALA A 26 -2.69 20.65 26.56
CA ALA A 26 -1.45 20.98 25.87
C ALA A 26 -0.86 19.75 25.14
N MET A 27 -0.81 18.61 25.85
CA MET A 27 -0.29 17.37 25.28
C MET A 27 -1.18 16.82 24.14
N ALA A 28 -2.51 16.85 24.30
CA ALA A 28 -3.45 16.42 23.28
C ALA A 28 -3.45 17.32 22.04
N SER A 29 -3.29 18.63 22.22
CA SER A 29 -3.16 19.59 21.12
C SER A 29 -1.84 19.42 20.35
N LYS A 30 -0.76 19.10 21.05
CA LYS A 30 0.53 18.79 20.43
C LYS A 30 0.50 17.50 19.61
N TYR A 31 -0.29 16.53 20.04
CA TYR A 31 -0.41 15.21 19.39
C TYR A 31 -1.88 14.86 19.07
N PRO A 32 -2.53 15.56 18.17
CA PRO A 32 -3.99 15.44 17.94
C PRO A 32 -4.43 14.06 17.41
N ALA A 33 -3.50 13.29 16.86
CA ALA A 33 -3.76 11.92 16.38
C ALA A 33 -3.62 10.85 17.47
N TRP A 34 -3.29 11.25 18.73
CA TRP A 34 -3.08 10.28 19.80
C TRP A 34 -4.34 10.12 20.65
N GLY A 35 -4.70 8.87 20.94
CA GLY A 35 -5.79 8.57 21.87
C GLY A 35 -5.38 8.80 23.32
N HIS A 36 -6.38 8.90 24.20
CA HIS A 36 -6.22 9.23 25.63
C HIS A 36 -5.17 8.39 26.36
N ARG A 37 -4.95 7.13 25.99
CA ARG A 37 -3.95 6.28 26.67
C ARG A 37 -2.52 6.75 26.40
N LYS A 38 -2.21 7.20 25.19
CA LYS A 38 -0.89 7.75 24.85
C LYS A 38 -0.70 9.11 25.51
N ILE A 39 -1.73 9.97 25.47
CA ILE A 39 -1.72 11.27 26.14
C ILE A 39 -1.53 11.06 27.66
N TRP A 40 -2.24 10.11 28.26
CA TRP A 40 -2.04 9.75 29.65
C TRP A 40 -0.59 9.36 29.95
N ALA A 41 -0.01 8.47 29.16
CA ALA A 41 1.36 8.02 29.37
C ALA A 41 2.36 9.19 29.31
N MET A 42 2.21 10.11 28.36
CA MET A 42 3.06 11.29 28.22
C MET A 42 2.92 12.24 29.41
N VAL A 43 1.68 12.54 29.80
CA VAL A 43 1.40 13.39 30.96
C VAL A 43 1.95 12.76 32.26
N ARG A 44 1.94 11.41 32.35
CA ARG A 44 2.60 10.67 33.46
C ARG A 44 4.11 10.81 33.43
N HIS A 45 4.73 10.75 32.25
CA HIS A 45 6.18 10.99 32.09
C HIS A 45 6.58 12.43 32.44
N ASP A 46 5.69 13.40 32.22
CA ASP A 46 5.89 14.80 32.65
C ASP A 46 5.63 15.01 34.15
N GLY A 47 5.47 13.93 34.94
CA GLY A 47 5.35 13.99 36.40
C GLY A 47 3.93 14.18 36.94
N HIS A 48 2.91 14.25 36.09
CA HIS A 48 1.52 14.41 36.55
C HIS A 48 0.88 13.11 36.98
N HIS A 49 0.49 12.99 38.24
CA HIS A 49 -0.19 11.81 38.78
C HIS A 49 -1.68 11.81 38.48
N VAL A 50 -2.06 11.31 37.29
CA VAL A 50 -3.43 11.28 36.78
C VAL A 50 -3.79 9.90 36.26
N SER A 51 -5.07 9.51 36.38
CA SER A 51 -5.56 8.22 35.87
C SER A 51 -5.91 8.30 34.37
N PRO A 52 -5.86 7.18 33.62
CA PRO A 52 -6.29 7.17 32.21
C PRO A 52 -7.75 7.61 32.01
N SER A 53 -8.63 7.29 32.96
CA SER A 53 -10.05 7.69 32.93
C SER A 53 -10.25 9.18 33.16
N THR A 54 -9.39 9.81 33.96
CA THR A 54 -9.39 11.26 34.14
C THR A 54 -8.95 11.98 32.85
N VAL A 55 -7.87 11.49 32.21
CA VAL A 55 -7.42 12.04 30.91
C VAL A 55 -8.49 11.87 29.84
N LEU A 56 -9.15 10.70 29.77
CA LEU A 56 -10.26 10.48 28.85
C LEU A 56 -11.39 11.50 29.04
N ARG A 57 -11.77 11.79 30.29
CA ARG A 57 -12.83 12.78 30.58
C ARG A 57 -12.40 14.20 30.20
N ILE A 58 -11.19 14.60 30.53
CA ILE A 58 -10.67 15.92 30.14
C ILE A 58 -10.70 16.04 28.61
N MET A 59 -10.17 15.07 27.88
CA MET A 59 -10.18 15.08 26.43
C MET A 59 -11.60 15.09 25.84
N ALA A 60 -12.55 14.41 26.48
CA ALA A 60 -13.96 14.45 26.08
C ALA A 60 -14.59 15.81 26.31
N ASP A 61 -14.39 16.40 27.50
CA ASP A 61 -14.90 17.70 27.87
C ASP A 61 -14.38 18.83 26.94
N GLU A 62 -13.13 18.68 26.46
CA GLU A 62 -12.47 19.64 25.56
C GLU A 62 -12.67 19.32 24.07
N GLY A 63 -13.44 18.28 23.72
CA GLY A 63 -13.64 17.88 22.33
C GLY A 63 -12.41 17.35 21.60
N LEU A 64 -11.39 16.91 22.35
CA LEU A 64 -10.10 16.44 21.85
C LEU A 64 -10.06 14.91 21.59
N LEU A 65 -11.19 14.22 21.77
CA LEU A 65 -11.28 12.81 21.42
C LEU A 65 -11.38 12.63 19.90
N LEU A 66 -10.69 11.60 19.39
CA LEU A 66 -10.87 11.17 18.02
C LEU A 66 -12.35 10.84 17.79
N ARG A 67 -12.94 11.37 16.73
CA ARG A 67 -14.34 11.16 16.39
C ARG A 67 -14.65 9.68 16.24
N ALA A 68 -15.85 9.26 16.63
CA ALA A 68 -16.28 7.87 16.54
C ALA A 68 -16.35 7.34 15.10
N ASP A 69 -16.69 8.21 14.14
CA ASP A 69 -16.67 7.96 12.71
C ASP A 69 -15.26 7.66 12.20
N TYR A 70 -14.25 8.43 12.64
CA TYR A 70 -12.84 8.16 12.31
C TYR A 70 -12.39 6.78 12.80
N GLN A 71 -12.79 6.37 13.99
CA GLN A 71 -12.48 5.04 14.51
C GLN A 71 -13.22 3.93 13.73
N LYS A 72 -14.46 4.17 13.31
CA LYS A 72 -15.24 3.25 12.49
C LYS A 72 -14.60 3.07 11.12
N GLN A 73 -14.27 4.17 10.44
CA GLN A 73 -13.56 4.14 9.15
C GLN A 73 -12.22 3.41 9.25
N ARG A 74 -11.44 3.68 10.32
CA ARG A 74 -10.16 2.99 10.55
C ARG A 74 -10.32 1.49 10.78
N ARG A 75 -11.38 1.06 11.47
CA ARG A 75 -11.69 -0.38 11.68
C ARG A 75 -12.13 -1.03 10.38
N GLU A 76 -12.94 -0.36 9.59
CA GLU A 76 -13.41 -0.85 8.29
C GLU A 76 -12.24 -1.00 7.31
N LEU A 77 -11.37 -0.01 7.19
CA LEU A 77 -10.14 -0.09 6.41
C LEU A 77 -9.20 -1.21 6.90
N ALA A 78 -9.15 -1.49 8.20
CA ALA A 78 -8.36 -2.58 8.75
C ALA A 78 -8.96 -3.95 8.41
N LYS A 79 -10.30 -4.06 8.38
CA LYS A 79 -11.03 -5.27 7.99
C LYS A 79 -10.87 -5.56 6.50
N GLN A 80 -11.03 -4.55 5.65
CA GLN A 80 -10.83 -4.66 4.19
C GLN A 80 -9.41 -5.09 3.85
N ARG A 81 -8.38 -4.51 4.51
CA ARG A 81 -6.98 -4.93 4.36
C ARG A 81 -6.76 -6.38 4.74
N LYS A 82 -7.33 -6.81 5.87
CA LYS A 82 -7.23 -8.21 6.31
C LYS A 82 -7.91 -9.15 5.32
N ALA A 83 -9.05 -8.76 4.77
CA ALA A 83 -9.78 -9.53 3.77
C ALA A 83 -9.02 -9.64 2.44
N ALA A 84 -8.38 -8.56 1.98
CA ALA A 84 -7.59 -8.56 0.73
C ALA A 84 -6.39 -9.52 0.75
N PHE A 85 -5.85 -9.81 1.95
CA PHE A 85 -4.73 -10.74 2.13
C PHE A 85 -5.13 -12.03 2.87
N ALA A 86 -6.42 -12.25 3.12
CA ALA A 86 -6.91 -13.46 3.81
C ALA A 86 -6.82 -14.69 2.93
N ALA A 87 -6.95 -14.51 1.61
CA ALA A 87 -6.69 -15.52 0.61
C ALA A 87 -5.66 -14.96 -0.38
N PRO A 88 -4.56 -15.67 -0.68
CA PRO A 88 -3.65 -15.26 -1.73
C PRO A 88 -4.38 -15.23 -3.08
N PRO A 89 -4.04 -14.30 -3.99
CA PRO A 89 -4.64 -14.27 -5.31
C PRO A 89 -4.36 -15.58 -6.05
N THR A 90 -5.34 -16.06 -6.78
CA THR A 90 -5.31 -17.32 -7.52
C THR A 90 -5.05 -17.12 -9.01
N GLY A 91 -4.98 -15.87 -9.45
CA GLY A 91 -4.73 -15.50 -10.85
C GLY A 91 -4.20 -14.08 -11.00
N PRO A 92 -3.75 -13.72 -12.22
CA PRO A 92 -3.34 -12.38 -12.57
C PRO A 92 -4.49 -11.36 -12.43
N ASN A 93 -4.13 -10.09 -12.29
CA ASN A 93 -5.08 -8.97 -12.23
C ASN A 93 -6.11 -9.03 -11.08
N GLN A 94 -5.82 -9.79 -10.01
CA GLN A 94 -6.64 -9.79 -8.81
C GLN A 94 -6.10 -8.81 -7.75
N VAL A 95 -4.78 -8.74 -7.62
CA VAL A 95 -4.09 -7.85 -6.66
C VAL A 95 -2.89 -7.22 -7.34
N TRP A 96 -2.87 -5.91 -7.40
CA TRP A 96 -1.72 -5.12 -7.81
C TRP A 96 -1.08 -4.45 -6.61
N GLN A 97 0.24 -4.38 -6.61
CA GLN A 97 1.01 -3.62 -5.63
C GLN A 97 1.64 -2.41 -6.30
N PHE A 98 1.51 -1.26 -5.67
CA PHE A 98 2.07 -0.02 -6.15
C PHE A 98 2.93 0.63 -5.08
N ASP A 99 4.10 1.09 -5.48
CA ASP A 99 5.03 1.81 -4.62
C ASP A 99 5.91 2.75 -5.42
N PHE A 100 6.58 3.67 -4.72
CA PHE A 100 7.61 4.53 -5.26
C PHE A 100 9.00 4.06 -4.81
N SER A 101 9.99 4.27 -5.66
CA SER A 101 11.39 4.16 -5.31
C SER A 101 12.19 5.27 -5.96
N ASP A 102 13.31 5.64 -5.40
CA ASP A 102 14.17 6.71 -5.90
C ASP A 102 15.50 6.17 -6.41
N TYR A 103 16.08 6.90 -7.35
CA TYR A 103 17.41 6.68 -7.87
C TYR A 103 18.10 8.02 -8.12
N GLU A 104 19.37 8.10 -7.78
CA GLU A 104 20.20 9.28 -7.98
C GLU A 104 21.16 9.05 -9.17
N THR A 105 21.10 9.92 -10.19
CA THR A 105 21.95 9.83 -11.37
C THR A 105 23.32 10.44 -11.10
N THR A 106 24.36 10.01 -11.84
CA THR A 106 25.73 10.53 -11.67
C THR A 106 25.87 11.98 -12.10
N GLY A 107 25.08 12.44 -13.07
CA GLY A 107 24.99 13.85 -13.46
C GLY A 107 24.24 14.74 -12.47
N GLY A 108 23.73 14.15 -11.38
CA GLY A 108 22.96 14.81 -10.34
C GLY A 108 21.44 14.76 -10.58
N GLY A 109 20.71 14.86 -9.48
CA GLY A 109 19.25 14.78 -9.48
C GLY A 109 18.72 13.42 -9.02
N THR A 110 17.67 13.48 -8.20
CA THR A 110 16.97 12.29 -7.72
C THR A 110 15.73 12.06 -8.56
N TRP A 111 15.68 10.92 -9.21
CA TRP A 111 14.54 10.46 -9.99
C TRP A 111 13.73 9.43 -9.20
N ARG A 112 12.44 9.45 -9.38
CA ARG A 112 11.53 8.57 -8.66
C ARG A 112 10.71 7.76 -9.64
N VAL A 113 10.68 6.46 -9.43
CA VAL A 113 9.86 5.54 -10.19
C VAL A 113 8.55 5.29 -9.47
N ALA A 114 7.45 5.48 -10.16
CA ALA A 114 6.13 4.99 -9.80
C ALA A 114 5.92 3.66 -10.52
N GLY A 115 5.83 2.56 -9.81
CA GLY A 115 5.75 1.24 -10.41
C GLY A 115 4.64 0.39 -9.83
N VAL A 116 3.85 -0.22 -10.71
CA VAL A 116 2.79 -1.17 -10.39
C VAL A 116 3.26 -2.57 -10.80
N ALA A 117 2.99 -3.55 -9.95
CA ALA A 117 3.23 -4.96 -10.27
C ALA A 117 2.04 -5.83 -9.90
N ASP A 118 1.80 -6.85 -10.70
CA ASP A 118 0.86 -7.91 -10.36
C ASP A 118 1.42 -8.81 -9.26
N TYR A 119 0.65 -8.96 -8.17
CA TYR A 119 1.12 -9.74 -7.01
C TYR A 119 1.24 -11.23 -7.31
N TYR A 120 0.35 -11.80 -8.14
CA TYR A 120 0.35 -13.23 -8.45
C TYR A 120 1.50 -13.59 -9.36
N SER A 121 1.59 -12.97 -10.51
CA SER A 121 2.57 -13.28 -11.56
C SER A 121 3.92 -12.59 -11.37
N LYS A 122 4.04 -11.62 -10.45
CA LYS A 122 5.21 -10.74 -10.29
C LYS A 122 5.51 -9.89 -11.54
N TYR A 123 4.56 -9.76 -12.45
CA TYR A 123 4.71 -8.97 -13.66
C TYR A 123 4.83 -7.48 -13.32
N GLU A 124 5.86 -6.83 -13.82
CA GLU A 124 6.11 -5.39 -13.67
C GLU A 124 5.49 -4.65 -14.85
N PHE A 125 4.43 -3.87 -14.61
CA PHE A 125 3.86 -2.97 -15.61
C PHE A 125 4.78 -1.78 -15.91
N GLY A 126 4.44 -0.97 -16.92
CA GLY A 126 5.17 0.23 -17.29
C GLY A 126 5.49 1.12 -16.10
N TRP A 127 6.69 1.67 -16.06
CA TRP A 127 7.17 2.53 -14.99
C TRP A 127 7.11 3.99 -15.38
N HIS A 128 6.58 4.82 -14.50
CA HIS A 128 6.62 6.27 -14.65
C HIS A 128 7.79 6.85 -13.86
N TRP A 129 8.69 7.58 -14.54
CA TRP A 129 9.82 8.26 -13.92
C TRP A 129 9.56 9.75 -13.81
N SER A 130 9.80 10.34 -12.63
CA SER A 130 9.59 11.76 -12.36
C SER A 130 10.63 12.28 -11.35
N PRO A 131 11.01 13.57 -11.42
CA PRO A 131 11.79 14.19 -10.35
C PRO A 131 10.99 14.42 -9.07
N THR A 132 9.68 14.15 -9.10
CA THR A 132 8.77 14.39 -7.97
C THR A 132 8.11 13.10 -7.49
N VAL A 133 7.47 13.15 -6.29
CA VAL A 133 6.56 12.13 -5.78
C VAL A 133 5.28 12.83 -5.39
N ASN A 134 4.35 12.87 -6.30
CA ASN A 134 3.06 13.51 -6.07
C ASN A 134 1.90 12.69 -6.64
N GLN A 135 0.70 13.21 -6.50
CA GLN A 135 -0.52 12.54 -6.94
C GLN A 135 -0.62 12.32 -8.46
N HIS A 136 0.02 13.18 -9.26
CA HIS A 136 0.03 13.03 -10.71
C HIS A 136 0.96 11.88 -11.13
N ASP A 137 2.10 11.75 -10.45
CA ASP A 137 3.02 10.63 -10.67
C ASP A 137 2.37 9.30 -10.28
N ALA A 138 1.57 9.31 -9.20
CA ALA A 138 0.81 8.13 -8.79
C ALA A 138 -0.24 7.74 -9.82
N ILE A 139 -1.00 8.71 -10.34
CA ILE A 139 -2.01 8.47 -11.39
C ILE A 139 -1.34 7.94 -12.66
N ALA A 140 -0.28 8.60 -13.14
CA ALA A 140 0.44 8.19 -14.34
C ALA A 140 0.96 6.73 -14.24
N GLY A 141 1.48 6.33 -13.07
CA GLY A 141 1.91 4.95 -12.84
C GLY A 141 0.78 3.94 -12.95
N VAL A 142 -0.43 4.27 -12.46
CA VAL A 142 -1.60 3.39 -12.60
C VAL A 142 -2.14 3.38 -14.03
N GLU A 143 -2.20 4.53 -14.70
CA GLU A 143 -2.64 4.63 -16.11
C GLU A 143 -1.76 3.77 -17.04
N LEU A 144 -0.44 3.77 -16.84
CA LEU A 144 0.47 2.89 -17.60
C LEU A 144 0.16 1.41 -17.35
N ALA A 145 -0.13 1.03 -16.10
CA ALA A 145 -0.47 -0.35 -15.77
C ALA A 145 -1.81 -0.78 -16.38
N LEU A 146 -2.83 0.08 -16.34
CA LEU A 146 -4.13 -0.18 -16.96
C LEU A 146 -4.00 -0.36 -18.47
N ALA A 147 -3.33 0.57 -19.14
CA ALA A 147 -3.13 0.52 -20.59
C ALA A 147 -2.35 -0.73 -21.05
N GLU A 148 -1.31 -1.13 -20.30
CA GLU A 148 -0.55 -2.34 -20.61
C GLU A 148 -1.36 -3.61 -20.35
N ALA A 149 -2.12 -3.66 -19.26
CA ALA A 149 -3.01 -4.79 -18.97
C ALA A 149 -4.10 -4.97 -20.04
N GLU A 150 -4.72 -3.89 -20.51
CA GLU A 150 -5.69 -3.93 -21.62
C GLU A 150 -5.05 -4.38 -22.93
N THR A 151 -3.83 -3.92 -23.22
CA THR A 151 -3.09 -4.38 -24.40
C THR A 151 -2.88 -5.90 -24.38
N MET A 152 -2.67 -6.50 -23.22
CA MET A 152 -2.50 -7.95 -23.08
C MET A 152 -3.80 -8.73 -23.26
N LEU A 153 -4.95 -8.09 -23.13
CA LEU A 153 -6.28 -8.69 -23.31
C LEU A 153 -6.76 -8.71 -24.77
N ASN A 154 -5.87 -8.40 -25.72
CA ASN A 154 -6.18 -8.42 -27.17
C ASN A 154 -7.38 -7.54 -27.57
N GLY A 155 -7.52 -6.39 -26.94
CA GLY A 155 -8.58 -5.42 -27.24
C GLY A 155 -9.86 -5.56 -26.43
N ILE A 156 -9.90 -6.48 -25.49
CA ILE A 156 -10.96 -6.54 -24.46
C ILE A 156 -10.65 -5.51 -23.40
N SER A 157 -11.62 -4.69 -22.99
CA SER A 157 -11.42 -3.74 -21.90
C SER A 157 -11.24 -4.47 -20.56
N LEU A 158 -10.49 -3.87 -19.63
CA LEU A 158 -10.38 -4.42 -18.28
C LEU A 158 -11.74 -4.54 -17.59
N VAL A 159 -12.62 -3.58 -17.80
CA VAL A 159 -13.99 -3.61 -17.26
C VAL A 159 -14.74 -4.85 -17.73
N ASP A 160 -14.73 -5.12 -19.04
CA ASP A 160 -15.40 -6.29 -19.60
C ASP A 160 -14.76 -7.60 -19.11
N HIS A 161 -13.42 -7.63 -19.05
CA HIS A 161 -12.67 -8.80 -18.57
C HIS A 161 -12.96 -9.14 -17.10
N LEU A 162 -13.16 -8.11 -16.26
CA LEU A 162 -13.41 -8.25 -14.83
C LEU A 162 -14.90 -8.35 -14.48
N THR A 163 -15.79 -8.23 -15.47
CA THR A 163 -17.23 -8.38 -15.26
C THR A 163 -17.59 -9.86 -15.22
N ASP A 164 -18.19 -10.29 -14.13
CA ASP A 164 -18.73 -11.65 -14.02
C ASP A 164 -19.91 -11.82 -15.00
N PRO A 165 -19.82 -12.72 -15.97
CA PRO A 165 -20.87 -12.90 -16.98
C PRO A 165 -22.20 -13.41 -16.40
N ALA A 166 -22.19 -14.02 -15.22
CA ALA A 166 -23.39 -14.55 -14.58
C ALA A 166 -24.15 -13.48 -13.79
N THR A 167 -23.44 -12.55 -13.17
CA THR A 167 -24.03 -11.53 -12.27
C THR A 167 -24.02 -10.13 -12.88
N GLY A 168 -23.16 -9.87 -13.87
CA GLY A 168 -22.90 -8.54 -14.40
C GLY A 168 -22.13 -7.63 -13.43
N GLU A 169 -21.63 -8.17 -12.31
CA GLU A 169 -20.86 -7.41 -11.34
C GLU A 169 -19.37 -7.38 -11.71
N ILE A 170 -18.73 -6.22 -11.54
CA ILE A 170 -17.30 -6.08 -11.74
C ILE A 170 -16.56 -6.58 -10.48
N VAL A 171 -15.64 -7.52 -10.67
CA VAL A 171 -14.70 -7.96 -9.62
C VAL A 171 -13.43 -7.13 -9.74
N PRO A 172 -13.30 -6.02 -9.00
CA PRO A 172 -12.23 -5.06 -9.24
C PRO A 172 -10.87 -5.58 -8.79
N ILE A 173 -9.82 -5.16 -9.53
CA ILE A 173 -8.42 -5.33 -9.13
C ILE A 173 -8.18 -4.60 -7.83
N THR A 174 -7.64 -5.29 -6.84
CA THR A 174 -7.25 -4.68 -5.58
C THR A 174 -5.89 -4.01 -5.70
N LEU A 175 -5.87 -2.68 -5.83
CA LEU A 175 -4.64 -1.89 -5.84
C LEU A 175 -4.17 -1.62 -4.41
N VAL A 176 -3.04 -2.19 -4.04
CA VAL A 176 -2.44 -2.08 -2.70
C VAL A 176 -1.29 -1.08 -2.73
N THR A 177 -1.38 -0.05 -1.88
CA THR A 177 -0.33 0.97 -1.72
C THR A 177 0.07 1.13 -0.26
N ASP A 178 1.13 1.86 -0.01
CA ASP A 178 1.43 2.38 1.32
C ASP A 178 0.49 3.55 1.71
N ASN A 179 0.80 4.23 2.82
CA ASN A 179 0.06 5.41 3.28
C ASN A 179 0.73 6.74 2.87
N GLY A 180 1.54 6.74 1.82
CA GLY A 180 2.20 7.93 1.30
C GLY A 180 1.23 9.06 0.94
N GLY A 181 1.73 10.29 0.95
CA GLY A 181 0.94 11.49 0.61
C GLY A 181 0.20 11.41 -0.73
N PRO A 182 0.87 10.98 -1.82
CA PRO A 182 0.27 10.83 -3.13
C PRO A 182 -1.02 10.00 -3.13
N PHE A 183 -0.99 8.86 -2.44
CA PHE A 183 -2.11 7.90 -2.36
C PHE A 183 -3.24 8.32 -1.43
N ARG A 184 -3.04 9.39 -0.66
CA ARG A 184 -4.04 9.96 0.26
C ARG A 184 -4.69 11.23 -0.30
N SER A 185 -4.25 11.67 -1.47
CA SER A 185 -4.75 12.89 -2.08
C SER A 185 -6.18 12.70 -2.59
N PHE A 186 -6.97 13.77 -2.51
CA PHE A 186 -8.32 13.80 -3.06
C PHE A 186 -8.34 13.47 -4.57
N ARG A 187 -7.34 13.93 -5.31
CA ARG A 187 -7.23 13.68 -6.76
C ARG A 187 -7.02 12.19 -7.06
N PHE A 188 -6.17 11.51 -6.30
CA PHE A 188 -5.95 10.07 -6.47
C PHE A 188 -7.20 9.27 -6.08
N GLU A 189 -7.87 9.64 -4.98
CA GLU A 189 -9.13 9.00 -4.58
C GLU A 189 -10.24 9.22 -5.63
N HIS A 190 -10.31 10.41 -6.23
CA HIS A 190 -11.25 10.69 -7.32
C HIS A 190 -10.93 9.87 -8.58
N PHE A 191 -9.65 9.76 -8.93
CA PHE A 191 -9.19 8.91 -10.04
C PHE A 191 -9.64 7.45 -9.83
N ILE A 192 -9.40 6.87 -8.66
CA ILE A 192 -9.84 5.51 -8.34
C ILE A 192 -11.37 5.37 -8.42
N THR A 193 -12.12 6.37 -7.96
CA THR A 193 -13.59 6.33 -8.02
C THR A 193 -14.12 6.34 -9.45
N ALA A 194 -13.39 6.95 -10.39
CA ALA A 194 -13.72 6.97 -11.81
C ALA A 194 -13.39 5.65 -12.55
N HIS A 195 -12.65 4.73 -11.90
CA HIS A 195 -12.20 3.45 -12.47
C HIS A 195 -12.86 2.29 -11.72
N PRO A 196 -14.03 1.79 -12.17
CA PRO A 196 -14.76 0.72 -11.50
C PRO A 196 -13.99 -0.61 -11.46
N GLU A 197 -13.02 -0.78 -12.36
CA GLU A 197 -12.08 -1.92 -12.40
C GLU A 197 -11.04 -1.88 -11.28
N LEU A 198 -10.96 -0.80 -10.48
CA LEU A 198 -9.99 -0.65 -9.40
C LEU A 198 -10.66 -0.53 -8.04
N ARG A 199 -10.07 -1.18 -7.04
CA ARG A 199 -10.38 -1.00 -5.62
C ARG A 199 -9.11 -0.69 -4.84
N HIS A 200 -8.99 0.51 -4.29
CA HIS A 200 -7.80 0.95 -3.58
C HIS A 200 -7.79 0.51 -2.11
N ILE A 201 -6.70 -0.10 -1.67
CA ILE A 201 -6.44 -0.48 -0.28
C ILE A 201 -5.07 0.03 0.16
N ARG A 202 -5.03 0.83 1.22
CA ARG A 202 -3.78 1.31 1.81
C ARG A 202 -3.28 0.36 2.91
N THR A 203 -2.01 -0.04 2.85
CA THR A 203 -1.39 -0.87 3.90
C THR A 203 -1.13 -0.07 5.17
N ARG A 204 -0.88 -0.75 6.28
CA ARG A 204 -0.50 -0.10 7.54
C ARG A 204 0.90 0.49 7.43
N VAL A 205 1.10 1.66 8.03
CA VAL A 205 2.43 2.20 8.33
C VAL A 205 3.21 1.16 9.17
N ARG A 206 4.40 0.77 8.72
CA ARG A 206 5.30 -0.16 9.41
C ARG A 206 4.81 -1.62 9.52
N THR A 207 4.22 -2.15 8.46
CA THR A 207 4.03 -3.61 8.36
C THR A 207 4.91 -4.14 7.20
N PRO A 208 6.18 -4.46 7.46
CA PRO A 208 7.18 -4.78 6.42
C PRO A 208 6.79 -5.93 5.50
N GLY A 209 5.99 -6.89 5.99
CA GLY A 209 5.64 -8.07 5.20
C GLY A 209 4.66 -7.83 4.04
N GLN A 210 3.94 -6.70 4.03
CA GLN A 210 2.90 -6.44 3.02
C GLN A 210 3.41 -5.71 1.77
N ASN A 211 4.55 -5.01 1.86
CA ASN A 211 5.19 -4.32 0.73
C ASN A 211 6.55 -4.93 0.34
N GLY A 212 7.01 -5.95 1.05
CA GLY A 212 8.33 -6.56 0.86
C GLY A 212 8.55 -7.16 -0.53
N VAL A 213 7.48 -7.46 -1.29
CA VAL A 213 7.59 -7.93 -2.68
C VAL A 213 7.99 -6.77 -3.59
N ARG A 214 7.37 -5.59 -3.43
CA ARG A 214 7.73 -4.39 -4.21
C ARG A 214 9.13 -3.87 -3.86
N GLU A 215 9.45 -3.80 -2.58
CA GLU A 215 10.79 -3.41 -2.12
C GLU A 215 11.88 -4.29 -2.74
N ARG A 216 11.66 -5.62 -2.80
CA ARG A 216 12.59 -6.55 -3.45
C ARG A 216 12.68 -6.35 -4.96
N ALA A 217 11.58 -6.07 -5.65
CA ALA A 217 11.60 -5.80 -7.08
C ALA A 217 12.43 -4.55 -7.41
N PHE A 218 12.24 -3.46 -6.66
CA PHE A 218 13.07 -2.27 -6.79
C PHE A 218 14.53 -2.48 -6.37
N GLN A 219 14.79 -3.31 -5.36
CA GLN A 219 16.15 -3.72 -5.03
C GLN A 219 16.79 -4.50 -6.19
N SER A 220 16.06 -5.44 -6.80
CA SER A 220 16.54 -6.17 -7.95
C SER A 220 16.89 -5.24 -9.11
N LEU A 221 16.01 -4.28 -9.46
CA LEU A 221 16.31 -3.25 -10.46
C LEU A 221 17.61 -2.51 -10.14
N LYS A 222 17.76 -2.04 -8.89
CA LYS A 222 18.93 -1.26 -8.48
C LYS A 222 20.21 -2.08 -8.53
N TYR A 223 20.22 -3.27 -7.93
CA TYR A 223 21.45 -4.08 -7.79
C TYR A 223 21.78 -4.92 -9.01
N GLU A 224 20.79 -5.37 -9.76
CA GLU A 224 21.04 -6.20 -10.95
C GLU A 224 21.33 -5.37 -12.18
N ARG A 225 20.89 -4.08 -12.22
CA ARG A 225 21.08 -3.19 -13.37
C ARG A 225 21.62 -1.81 -13.01
N LEU A 226 20.86 -0.95 -12.32
CA LEU A 226 21.15 0.47 -12.25
C LEU A 226 22.50 0.80 -11.57
N TYR A 227 22.90 0.05 -10.56
CA TYR A 227 24.20 0.25 -9.88
C TYR A 227 25.39 -0.37 -10.62
N ARG A 228 25.13 -1.04 -11.73
CA ARG A 228 26.17 -1.68 -12.55
C ARG A 228 26.43 -0.94 -13.84
N GLU A 229 25.56 0.00 -14.19
CA GLU A 229 25.63 0.81 -15.39
C GLU A 229 25.98 2.25 -15.02
N GLN A 230 26.61 2.97 -15.94
CA GLN A 230 26.78 4.40 -15.82
C GLN A 230 25.52 5.09 -16.28
N ILE A 231 24.83 5.76 -15.36
CA ILE A 231 23.55 6.43 -15.62
C ILE A 231 23.74 7.90 -15.30
N ASP A 232 23.92 8.70 -16.34
CA ASP A 232 24.28 10.10 -16.21
C ASP A 232 23.04 11.00 -16.11
N ASP A 233 21.96 10.65 -16.80
CA ASP A 233 20.75 11.47 -16.86
C ASP A 233 19.45 10.62 -16.84
N ALA A 234 18.32 11.31 -16.99
CA ALA A 234 16.99 10.70 -16.99
C ALA A 234 16.73 9.78 -18.19
N LEU A 235 17.33 10.08 -19.35
CA LEU A 235 17.13 9.28 -20.57
C LEU A 235 17.89 7.96 -20.45
N ASP A 236 19.11 7.99 -19.94
CA ASP A 236 19.89 6.79 -19.63
C ASP A 236 19.16 5.94 -18.60
N LEU A 237 18.64 6.58 -17.52
CA LEU A 237 17.88 5.91 -16.50
C LEU A 237 16.64 5.21 -17.06
N ALA A 238 15.84 5.91 -17.86
CA ALA A 238 14.64 5.34 -18.46
C ALA A 238 14.97 4.17 -19.39
N ARG A 239 15.99 4.31 -20.23
CA ARG A 239 16.44 3.25 -21.14
C ARG A 239 16.88 1.99 -20.41
N GLU A 240 17.74 2.14 -19.40
CA GLU A 240 18.25 0.99 -18.63
C GLU A 240 17.16 0.34 -17.78
N ALA A 241 16.27 1.14 -17.23
CA ALA A 241 15.13 0.64 -16.47
C ALA A 241 14.14 -0.14 -17.34
N ASP A 242 13.80 0.36 -18.54
CA ASP A 242 12.90 -0.34 -19.47
C ASP A 242 13.52 -1.62 -20.02
N ALA A 243 14.82 -1.60 -20.33
CA ALA A 243 15.55 -2.81 -20.71
C ALA A 243 15.52 -3.85 -19.59
N TYR A 244 15.76 -3.43 -18.34
CA TYR A 244 15.67 -4.33 -17.20
C TYR A 244 14.25 -4.83 -16.97
N ARG A 245 13.21 -4.00 -17.08
CA ARG A 245 11.82 -4.41 -16.94
C ARG A 245 11.45 -5.48 -17.96
N THR A 246 11.90 -5.31 -19.19
CA THR A 246 11.72 -6.31 -20.24
C THR A 246 12.42 -7.62 -19.87
N GLU A 247 13.69 -7.56 -19.47
CA GLU A 247 14.46 -8.73 -19.01
C GLU A 247 13.79 -9.41 -17.82
N PHE A 248 13.36 -8.62 -16.81
CA PHE A 248 12.68 -9.10 -15.62
C PHE A 248 11.42 -9.89 -15.94
N ASN A 249 10.59 -9.37 -16.86
CA ASN A 249 9.33 -9.99 -17.22
C ASN A 249 9.48 -11.20 -18.15
N THR A 250 10.46 -11.18 -19.07
CA THR A 250 10.51 -12.12 -20.19
C THR A 250 11.66 -13.13 -20.15
N ILE A 251 12.73 -12.82 -19.41
CA ILE A 251 13.95 -13.63 -19.40
C ILE A 251 14.26 -14.15 -18.01
N ARG A 252 14.20 -13.28 -17.00
CA ARG A 252 14.63 -13.57 -15.64
C ARG A 252 13.74 -14.64 -14.98
N PRO A 253 14.29 -15.78 -14.51
CA PRO A 253 13.51 -16.78 -13.78
C PRO A 253 13.22 -16.31 -12.35
N HIS A 254 12.04 -16.63 -11.85
CA HIS A 254 11.59 -16.26 -10.51
C HIS A 254 11.35 -17.48 -9.63
N GLN A 255 12.08 -17.58 -8.53
CA GLN A 255 11.91 -18.69 -7.58
C GLN A 255 10.48 -18.77 -7.03
N ALA A 256 9.84 -17.62 -6.77
CA ALA A 256 8.46 -17.57 -6.28
C ALA A 256 7.42 -18.04 -7.32
N LEU A 257 7.83 -18.24 -8.56
CA LEU A 257 7.03 -18.73 -9.68
C LEU A 257 7.53 -20.08 -10.17
N ALA A 258 8.10 -20.90 -9.29
CA ALA A 258 8.73 -22.16 -9.65
C ALA A 258 9.74 -22.02 -10.82
N TRP A 259 10.52 -20.93 -10.83
CA TRP A 259 11.50 -20.57 -11.86
C TRP A 259 10.92 -20.15 -13.22
N ASN A 260 9.60 -20.04 -13.34
CA ASN A 260 8.96 -19.46 -14.51
C ASN A 260 9.17 -17.94 -14.61
N ARG A 261 8.90 -17.40 -15.77
CA ARG A 261 9.02 -15.96 -16.06
C ARG A 261 7.70 -15.24 -15.77
N PRO A 262 7.72 -14.02 -15.22
CA PRO A 262 6.52 -13.27 -14.92
C PRO A 262 5.53 -13.17 -16.09
N SER A 263 6.01 -12.88 -17.30
CA SER A 263 5.16 -12.76 -18.48
C SER A 263 4.45 -14.06 -18.86
N GLN A 264 5.09 -15.22 -18.66
CA GLN A 264 4.46 -16.52 -18.94
C GLN A 264 3.34 -16.80 -17.95
N VAL A 265 3.57 -16.55 -16.66
CA VAL A 265 2.57 -16.75 -15.62
C VAL A 265 1.42 -15.74 -15.77
N HIS A 266 1.74 -14.48 -16.08
CA HIS A 266 0.71 -13.43 -16.24
C HIS A 266 -0.23 -13.72 -17.41
N ARG A 267 0.28 -14.33 -18.48
CA ARG A 267 -0.51 -14.72 -19.67
C ARG A 267 -1.13 -16.13 -19.56
N GLY A 268 -0.99 -16.80 -18.41
CA GLY A 268 -1.51 -18.16 -18.24
C GLY A 268 -0.78 -19.23 -19.02
N LEU A 269 0.46 -18.95 -19.50
CA LEU A 269 1.28 -19.88 -20.28
C LEU A 269 2.14 -20.79 -19.39
N ALA A 270 2.23 -20.52 -18.10
CA ALA A 270 2.94 -21.31 -17.12
C ALA A 270 2.23 -21.28 -15.76
N ASP A 271 2.22 -22.42 -15.08
CA ASP A 271 1.75 -22.57 -13.70
C ASP A 271 2.82 -22.05 -12.72
N PRO A 272 2.53 -21.08 -11.83
CA PRO A 272 3.51 -20.57 -10.87
C PRO A 272 3.95 -21.60 -9.81
N THR A 273 3.32 -22.75 -9.74
CA THR A 273 3.63 -23.80 -8.76
C THR A 273 4.50 -24.92 -9.34
N SER A 274 4.65 -24.98 -10.66
CA SER A 274 5.41 -26.02 -11.37
C SER A 274 6.36 -25.40 -12.40
N PRO A 275 7.65 -25.83 -12.45
CA PRO A 275 8.59 -25.30 -13.42
C PRO A 275 8.22 -25.73 -14.85
N ASN A 276 8.27 -24.79 -15.79
CA ASN A 276 8.07 -25.06 -17.21
C ASN A 276 9.44 -25.16 -17.92
N PHE A 277 10.23 -26.16 -17.54
CA PHE A 277 11.49 -26.45 -18.23
C PHE A 277 11.24 -27.28 -19.48
N PRO A 278 12.03 -27.08 -20.56
CA PRO A 278 11.97 -27.98 -21.70
C PRO A 278 12.37 -29.39 -21.28
N GLU A 279 11.61 -30.40 -21.72
CA GLU A 279 11.98 -31.79 -21.55
C GLU A 279 13.31 -32.06 -22.27
N PRO A 280 14.24 -32.82 -21.67
CA PRO A 280 15.45 -33.24 -22.35
C PRO A 280 15.09 -34.07 -23.60
N GLU A 281 15.68 -33.72 -24.74
CA GLU A 281 15.58 -34.56 -25.93
C GLU A 281 16.15 -35.96 -25.59
N ILE A 282 15.25 -36.95 -25.55
CA ILE A 282 15.68 -38.35 -25.45
C ILE A 282 16.29 -38.67 -26.80
N LEU A 283 17.61 -38.52 -26.92
CA LEU A 283 18.33 -39.02 -28.08
C LEU A 283 18.06 -40.53 -28.16
N PRO A 284 17.63 -41.05 -29.32
CA PRO A 284 17.45 -42.49 -29.49
C PRO A 284 18.77 -43.15 -29.18
N THR A 285 18.75 -44.07 -28.24
CA THR A 285 19.88 -44.97 -27.95
C THR A 285 20.20 -45.73 -29.22
N THR A 286 21.34 -45.41 -29.84
CA THR A 286 21.91 -46.16 -30.98
C THR A 286 22.37 -47.55 -30.56
#